data_a8af2c3eae268c25fc4c71bd1e9a168b
#
_entry.id   a8af2c3eae268c25fc4c71bd1e9a168b
#
_cell.length_a   1.000
_cell.length_b   1.000
_cell.length_c   1.000
_cell.angle_alpha   90.00
_cell.angle_beta   90.00
_cell.angle_gamma   90.00
#
_symmetry.space_group_name_H-M   'P 1'
#
loop_
_entity.id
_entity.type
_entity.pdbx_description
1 polymer ?
#
loop_
_entity_poly.entity_id
_entity_poly.type
_entity_poly.pdbx_seq_one_letter_code
_entity_poly.pdbx_strand_id
1 'polypeptide(L)'
;QNGKSTIANVSKEGSMERVTMKFITEAAGLKIQQISFDKGAPRYGALLGGQVDALFEQPGDVRKFLDAGKFKPILTIFNERPSVFADVPTHREMGMSFEPLLRFRGFYVHANAPANRVEWLQWAFQRAYCQDSYQKFNESKFMTVIDSYRDTAGARKLINNSIAQYRDVYKAMGL
;
A
#
# COMPACT_ATOMS: atom_id res chain seq x y z
N GLN A 1 -9.25 -14.52 23.94
CA GLN A 1 -7.97 -14.12 24.57
C GLN A 1 -8.05 -12.63 24.88
N ASN A 2 -7.97 -12.25 26.15
CA ASN A 2 -8.13 -10.87 26.66
C ASN A 2 -6.86 -10.01 26.50
N GLY A 3 -6.06 -10.23 25.48
CA GLY A 3 -4.87 -9.44 25.19
C GLY A 3 -5.16 -8.32 24.18
N LYS A 4 -4.58 -7.16 24.38
CA LYS A 4 -4.54 -6.12 23.33
C LYS A 4 -3.66 -6.66 22.20
N SER A 5 -4.25 -6.93 21.03
CA SER A 5 -3.45 -7.28 19.85
C SER A 5 -2.55 -6.11 19.45
N THR A 6 -1.35 -6.42 19.01
CA THR A 6 -0.34 -5.46 18.59
C THR A 6 -0.06 -5.59 17.11
N ILE A 7 0.15 -4.47 16.43
CA ILE A 7 0.54 -4.46 15.03
C ILE A 7 1.75 -3.53 14.81
N ALA A 8 2.75 -4.05 14.12
CA ALA A 8 3.88 -3.25 13.70
C ALA A 8 3.47 -2.35 12.52
N ASN A 9 3.71 -1.06 12.64
CA ASN A 9 3.36 -0.07 11.64
C ASN A 9 4.44 1.00 11.51
N VAL A 10 4.28 1.91 10.56
CA VAL A 10 5.17 3.06 10.39
C VAL A 10 4.96 4.08 11.50
N SER A 11 6.00 4.87 11.81
CA SER A 11 5.95 5.85 12.91
C SER A 11 5.17 7.12 12.58
N LYS A 12 5.10 7.50 11.32
CA LYS A 12 4.49 8.78 10.91
C LYS A 12 2.97 8.77 11.04
N GLU A 13 2.43 9.61 11.92
CA GLU A 13 0.99 9.86 12.00
C GLU A 13 0.43 10.40 10.67
N GLY A 14 -0.82 10.05 10.35
CA GLY A 14 -1.44 10.42 9.07
C GLY A 14 -0.89 9.68 7.84
N SER A 15 0.09 8.77 8.00
CA SER A 15 0.51 7.91 6.89
C SER A 15 -0.63 6.99 6.44
N MET A 16 -0.59 6.56 5.17
CA MET A 16 -1.56 5.64 4.60
C MET A 16 -1.77 4.40 5.49
N GLU A 17 -0.69 3.83 5.98
CA GLU A 17 -0.70 2.62 6.79
C GLU A 17 -1.42 2.83 8.12
N ARG A 18 -1.16 3.95 8.80
CA ARG A 18 -1.80 4.25 10.09
C ARG A 18 -3.28 4.61 9.92
N VAL A 19 -3.62 5.36 8.89
CA VAL A 19 -5.00 5.70 8.55
C VAL A 19 -5.80 4.45 8.18
N THR A 20 -5.24 3.58 7.33
CA THR A 20 -5.90 2.32 6.97
C THR A 20 -6.15 1.45 8.20
N MET A 21 -5.17 1.35 9.11
CA MET A 21 -5.34 0.60 10.35
C MET A 21 -6.41 1.21 11.26
N LYS A 22 -6.56 2.54 11.27
CA LYS A 22 -7.66 3.19 11.98
C LYS A 22 -9.01 2.75 11.39
N PHE A 23 -9.17 2.78 10.07
CA PHE A 23 -10.40 2.32 9.42
C PHE A 23 -10.73 0.85 9.75
N ILE A 24 -9.73 -0.03 9.70
CA ILE A 24 -9.90 -1.44 10.05
C ILE A 24 -10.37 -1.59 11.50
N THR A 25 -9.71 -0.92 12.44
CA THR A 25 -10.03 -1.04 13.85
C THR A 25 -11.41 -0.50 14.20
N GLU A 26 -11.80 0.63 13.59
CA GLU A 26 -13.13 1.24 13.76
C GLU A 26 -14.23 0.37 13.14
N ALA A 27 -14.04 -0.08 11.90
CA ALA A 27 -15.03 -0.88 11.20
C ALA A 27 -15.25 -2.26 11.83
N ALA A 28 -14.20 -2.87 12.36
CA ALA A 28 -14.26 -4.18 13.00
C ALA A 28 -14.51 -4.13 14.52
N GLY A 29 -14.58 -2.95 15.14
CA GLY A 29 -14.71 -2.81 16.60
C GLY A 29 -13.53 -3.37 17.38
N LEU A 30 -12.34 -3.39 16.78
CA LEU A 30 -11.14 -4.00 17.36
C LEU A 30 -10.33 -2.99 18.19
N LYS A 31 -9.68 -3.48 19.24
CA LYS A 31 -8.69 -2.72 20.01
C LYS A 31 -7.29 -3.23 19.69
N ILE A 32 -6.65 -2.57 18.71
CA ILE A 32 -5.29 -2.92 18.24
C ILE A 32 -4.34 -1.77 18.61
N GLN A 33 -3.23 -2.13 19.25
CA GLN A 33 -2.16 -1.18 19.54
C GLN A 33 -1.18 -1.15 18.38
N GLN A 34 -1.02 0.01 17.75
CA GLN A 34 -0.04 0.21 16.69
C GLN A 34 1.33 0.55 17.29
N ILE A 35 2.30 -0.34 17.09
CA ILE A 35 3.69 -0.15 17.53
C ILE A 35 4.47 0.48 16.38
N SER A 36 5.08 1.63 16.63
CA SER A 36 5.77 2.43 15.62
C SER A 36 7.20 1.96 15.37
N PHE A 37 7.56 1.88 14.09
CA PHE A 37 8.92 1.60 13.62
C PHE A 37 9.31 2.53 12.49
N ASP A 38 10.50 3.12 12.55
CA ASP A 38 10.98 4.05 11.52
C ASP A 38 11.44 3.33 10.23
N LYS A 39 11.83 2.07 10.34
CA LYS A 39 12.36 1.26 9.23
C LYS A 39 11.66 -0.09 9.12
N GLY A 40 11.69 -0.66 7.91
CA GLY A 40 11.08 -1.97 7.64
C GLY A 40 11.77 -3.12 8.35
N ALA A 41 13.10 -3.19 8.33
CA ALA A 41 13.82 -4.34 8.87
C ALA A 41 13.56 -4.61 10.37
N PRO A 42 13.60 -3.62 11.28
CA PRO A 42 13.18 -3.81 12.68
C PRO A 42 11.72 -4.26 12.81
N ARG A 43 10.82 -3.74 11.97
CA ARG A 43 9.41 -4.09 11.94
C ARG A 43 9.20 -5.57 11.58
N TYR A 44 9.93 -6.06 10.57
CA TYR A 44 9.90 -7.48 10.18
C TYR A 44 10.50 -8.38 11.25
N GLY A 45 11.59 -7.94 11.87
CA GLY A 45 12.22 -8.63 12.99
C GLY A 45 11.30 -8.77 14.20
N ALA A 46 10.53 -7.73 14.51
CA ALA A 46 9.57 -7.74 15.62
C ALA A 46 8.46 -8.79 15.39
N LEU A 47 7.95 -8.94 14.17
CA LEU A 47 6.97 -9.99 13.87
C LEU A 47 7.61 -11.39 13.92
N LEU A 48 8.79 -11.56 13.34
CA LEU A 48 9.52 -12.84 13.39
C LEU A 48 9.85 -13.29 14.81
N GLY A 49 10.18 -12.33 15.68
CA GLY A 49 10.50 -12.57 17.08
C GLY A 49 9.29 -12.67 18.02
N GLY A 50 8.07 -12.56 17.50
CA GLY A 50 6.85 -12.60 18.31
C GLY A 50 6.66 -11.38 19.23
N GLN A 51 7.35 -10.28 18.97
CA GLN A 51 7.20 -9.04 19.74
C GLN A 51 5.94 -8.24 19.36
N VAL A 52 5.39 -8.54 18.20
CA VAL A 52 4.08 -8.04 17.72
C VAL A 52 3.31 -9.19 17.08
N ASP A 53 1.98 -9.08 17.09
CA ASP A 53 1.08 -10.13 16.59
C ASP A 53 0.87 -10.06 15.07
N ALA A 54 0.98 -8.87 14.50
CA ALA A 54 0.74 -8.62 13.07
C ALA A 54 1.65 -7.51 12.50
N LEU A 55 1.64 -7.41 11.19
CA LEU A 55 2.37 -6.40 10.41
C LEU A 55 1.47 -5.88 9.29
N PHE A 56 1.38 -4.56 9.13
CA PHE A 56 0.80 -3.96 7.94
C PHE A 56 1.91 -3.58 6.97
N GLU A 57 1.92 -4.20 5.78
CA GLU A 57 3.02 -4.02 4.82
C GLU A 57 2.59 -4.30 3.37
N GLN A 58 3.34 -3.78 2.42
CA GLN A 58 3.24 -4.17 1.02
C GLN A 58 3.80 -5.59 0.81
N PRO A 59 3.08 -6.48 0.11
CA PRO A 59 3.50 -7.87 -0.02
C PRO A 59 4.86 -8.03 -0.71
N GLY A 60 5.20 -7.13 -1.64
CA GLY A 60 6.49 -7.16 -2.34
C GLY A 60 7.70 -6.91 -1.44
N ASP A 61 7.53 -6.14 -0.37
CA ASP A 61 8.61 -5.84 0.57
C ASP A 61 8.89 -7.00 1.54
N VAL A 62 7.87 -7.83 1.77
CA VAL A 62 7.95 -9.02 2.64
C VAL A 62 7.93 -10.34 1.88
N ARG A 63 8.02 -10.32 0.54
CA ARG A 63 7.91 -11.50 -0.31
C ARG A 63 8.78 -12.66 0.13
N LYS A 64 10.05 -12.40 0.47
CA LYS A 64 10.97 -13.43 0.95
C LYS A 64 10.49 -14.18 2.21
N PHE A 65 9.71 -13.51 3.06
CA PHE A 65 9.13 -14.13 4.26
C PHE A 65 7.85 -14.89 3.93
N LEU A 66 7.08 -14.43 2.93
CA LEU A 66 5.90 -15.14 2.41
C LEU A 66 6.34 -16.44 1.72
N ASP A 67 7.31 -16.35 0.79
CA ASP A 67 7.84 -17.50 0.04
C ASP A 67 8.50 -18.54 0.98
N ALA A 68 9.10 -18.08 2.08
CA ALA A 68 9.68 -18.95 3.11
C ALA A 68 8.67 -19.47 4.14
N GLY A 69 7.38 -19.16 4.00
CA GLY A 69 6.33 -19.54 4.96
C GLY A 69 6.50 -18.94 6.36
N LYS A 70 7.32 -17.89 6.49
CA LYS A 70 7.56 -17.20 7.78
C LYS A 70 6.48 -16.18 8.11
N PHE A 71 5.86 -15.59 7.09
CA PHE A 71 4.70 -14.72 7.21
C PHE A 71 3.50 -15.35 6.49
N LYS A 72 2.31 -15.10 7.02
CA LYS A 72 1.05 -15.54 6.43
C LYS A 72 0.17 -14.30 6.20
N PRO A 73 -0.26 -14.01 4.97
CA PRO A 73 -1.23 -12.95 4.72
C PRO A 73 -2.59 -13.37 5.30
N ILE A 74 -3.26 -12.44 5.99
CA ILE A 74 -4.55 -12.72 6.67
C ILE A 74 -5.68 -11.82 6.20
N LEU A 75 -5.35 -10.68 5.55
CA LEU A 75 -6.30 -9.72 5.04
C LEU A 75 -5.66 -8.93 3.92
N THR A 76 -6.38 -8.69 2.83
CA THR A 76 -5.97 -7.77 1.76
C THR A 76 -6.86 -6.54 1.75
N ILE A 77 -6.26 -5.38 1.41
CA ILE A 77 -6.98 -4.10 1.31
C ILE A 77 -7.22 -3.80 -0.17
N PHE A 78 -8.01 -4.65 -0.79
CA PHE A 78 -8.50 -4.51 -2.16
C PHE A 78 -10.01 -4.73 -2.21
N ASN A 79 -10.67 -4.20 -3.23
CA ASN A 79 -12.10 -4.43 -3.41
C ASN A 79 -12.43 -5.88 -3.82
N GLU A 80 -11.47 -6.54 -4.50
CA GLU A 80 -11.55 -7.94 -4.93
C GLU A 80 -10.26 -8.67 -4.55
N ARG A 81 -10.32 -9.99 -4.42
CA ARG A 81 -9.13 -10.81 -4.11
C ARG A 81 -8.14 -10.78 -5.27
N PRO A 82 -6.89 -10.36 -5.05
CA PRO A 82 -5.85 -10.53 -6.06
C PRO A 82 -5.60 -12.02 -6.31
N SER A 83 -5.37 -12.41 -7.56
CA SER A 83 -5.14 -13.82 -7.94
C SER A 83 -3.98 -14.47 -7.16
N VAL A 84 -2.94 -13.69 -6.85
CA VAL A 84 -1.78 -14.14 -6.06
C VAL A 84 -2.09 -14.35 -4.57
N PHE A 85 -3.26 -13.91 -4.10
CA PHE A 85 -3.77 -14.05 -2.74
C PHE A 85 -5.23 -14.52 -2.74
N ALA A 86 -5.59 -15.44 -3.64
CA ALA A 86 -6.96 -15.92 -3.83
C ALA A 86 -7.60 -16.50 -2.55
N ASP A 87 -6.78 -17.06 -1.67
CA ASP A 87 -7.22 -17.65 -0.38
C ASP A 87 -7.29 -16.62 0.76
N VAL A 88 -6.91 -15.37 0.52
CA VAL A 88 -6.89 -14.32 1.55
C VAL A 88 -8.10 -13.42 1.39
N PRO A 89 -8.94 -13.26 2.43
CA PRO A 89 -10.11 -12.41 2.34
C PRO A 89 -9.74 -10.94 2.16
N THR A 90 -10.61 -10.18 1.52
CA THR A 90 -10.52 -8.73 1.43
C THR A 90 -11.22 -8.06 2.59
N HIS A 91 -10.91 -6.78 2.84
CA HIS A 91 -11.63 -5.98 3.82
C HIS A 91 -13.13 -5.89 3.50
N ARG A 92 -13.51 -5.89 2.20
CA ARG A 92 -14.92 -5.89 1.77
C ARG A 92 -15.66 -7.15 2.18
N GLU A 93 -15.03 -8.31 1.98
CA GLU A 93 -15.61 -9.61 2.38
C GLU A 93 -15.75 -9.73 3.91
N MET A 94 -14.92 -9.00 4.66
CA MET A 94 -15.01 -8.90 6.12
C MET A 94 -16.02 -7.84 6.60
N GLY A 95 -16.82 -7.25 5.68
CA GLY A 95 -17.86 -6.28 6.01
C GLY A 95 -17.37 -4.83 6.20
N MET A 96 -16.13 -4.53 5.86
CA MET A 96 -15.57 -3.18 6.00
C MET A 96 -15.82 -2.39 4.71
N SER A 97 -16.46 -1.22 4.80
CA SER A 97 -16.96 -0.45 3.65
C SER A 97 -16.12 0.76 3.26
N PHE A 98 -14.92 0.94 3.83
CA PHE A 98 -14.04 2.05 3.45
C PHE A 98 -13.38 1.83 2.08
N GLU A 99 -13.04 2.93 1.39
CA GLU A 99 -12.27 2.86 0.16
C GLU A 99 -10.77 2.74 0.46
N PRO A 100 -10.06 1.81 -0.22
CA PRO A 100 -8.62 1.65 -0.02
C PRO A 100 -7.84 2.92 -0.33
N LEU A 101 -6.91 3.28 0.54
CA LEU A 101 -5.91 4.28 0.26
C LEU A 101 -4.75 3.59 -0.49
N LEU A 102 -4.55 3.95 -1.75
CA LEU A 102 -3.51 3.37 -2.58
C LEU A 102 -2.25 4.24 -2.58
N ARG A 103 -1.10 3.59 -2.51
CA ARG A 103 0.19 4.27 -2.70
C ARG A 103 0.51 4.31 -4.18
N PHE A 104 0.91 5.48 -4.66
CA PHE A 104 1.47 5.63 -6.00
C PHE A 104 2.89 6.20 -5.94
N ARG A 105 3.65 5.95 -7.00
CA ARG A 105 4.94 6.58 -7.26
C ARG A 105 4.89 7.24 -8.61
N GLY A 106 5.51 8.41 -8.73
CA GLY A 106 5.52 9.16 -9.98
C GLY A 106 6.86 9.80 -10.24
N PHE A 107 7.14 10.04 -11.51
CA PHE A 107 8.23 10.91 -11.95
C PHE A 107 7.70 12.30 -12.17
N TYR A 108 8.40 13.29 -11.69
CA TYR A 108 8.02 14.70 -11.75
C TYR A 108 9.08 15.49 -12.49
N VAL A 109 8.65 16.48 -13.23
CA VAL A 109 9.53 17.44 -13.91
C VAL A 109 9.23 18.84 -13.39
N HIS A 110 10.16 19.77 -13.61
CA HIS A 110 9.93 21.18 -13.30
C HIS A 110 8.70 21.70 -14.05
N ALA A 111 7.89 22.58 -13.42
CA ALA A 111 6.65 23.09 -14.01
C ALA A 111 6.86 23.78 -15.39
N ASN A 112 8.01 24.42 -15.56
CA ASN A 112 8.40 25.11 -16.81
C ASN A 112 9.23 24.23 -17.76
N ALA A 113 9.22 22.90 -17.58
CA ALA A 113 9.92 22.01 -18.51
C ALA A 113 9.32 22.14 -19.91
N PRO A 114 10.16 22.26 -21.00
CA PRO A 114 9.66 22.34 -22.34
C PRO A 114 8.78 21.15 -22.73
N ALA A 115 7.66 21.40 -23.41
CA ALA A 115 6.67 20.38 -23.74
C ALA A 115 7.28 19.18 -24.49
N ASN A 116 8.16 19.42 -25.44
CA ASN A 116 8.84 18.37 -26.21
C ASN A 116 9.71 17.46 -25.33
N ARG A 117 10.31 17.98 -24.25
CA ARG A 117 11.05 17.16 -23.28
C ARG A 117 10.12 16.33 -22.43
N VAL A 118 8.97 16.88 -22.04
CA VAL A 118 7.94 16.15 -21.29
C VAL A 118 7.41 14.99 -22.13
N GLU A 119 7.06 15.23 -23.39
CA GLU A 119 6.60 14.20 -24.33
C GLU A 119 7.64 13.10 -24.53
N TRP A 120 8.91 13.48 -24.73
CA TRP A 120 9.99 12.51 -24.86
C TRP A 120 10.13 11.62 -23.60
N LEU A 121 10.08 12.23 -22.40
CA LEU A 121 10.14 11.50 -21.15
C LEU A 121 8.95 10.54 -20.98
N GLN A 122 7.74 10.97 -21.32
CA GLN A 122 6.55 10.10 -21.28
C GLN A 122 6.74 8.88 -22.18
N TRP A 123 7.19 9.10 -23.41
CA TRP A 123 7.48 8.02 -24.34
C TRP A 123 8.57 7.08 -23.80
N ALA A 124 9.67 7.63 -23.26
CA ALA A 124 10.75 6.84 -22.70
C ALA A 124 10.31 5.99 -21.52
N PHE A 125 9.53 6.56 -20.59
CA PHE A 125 8.99 5.83 -19.44
C PHE A 125 7.98 4.75 -19.84
N GLN A 126 7.12 5.02 -20.82
CA GLN A 126 6.20 4.02 -21.34
C GLN A 126 6.96 2.84 -21.95
N ARG A 127 7.98 3.09 -22.74
CA ARG A 127 8.84 2.02 -23.29
C ARG A 127 9.59 1.24 -22.21
N ALA A 128 10.11 1.96 -21.20
CA ALA A 128 10.78 1.32 -20.08
C ALA A 128 9.80 0.42 -19.29
N TYR A 129 8.57 0.89 -19.07
CA TYR A 129 7.54 0.09 -18.41
C TYR A 129 7.22 -1.21 -19.14
N CYS A 130 7.19 -1.18 -20.49
CA CYS A 130 6.92 -2.37 -21.31
C CYS A 130 8.11 -3.33 -21.45
N GLN A 131 9.28 -3.04 -20.89
CA GLN A 131 10.42 -3.95 -20.97
C GLN A 131 10.22 -5.18 -20.09
N ASP A 132 10.57 -6.36 -20.60
CA ASP A 132 10.47 -7.63 -19.87
C ASP A 132 11.16 -7.60 -18.50
N SER A 133 12.32 -6.95 -18.43
CA SER A 133 13.06 -6.80 -17.16
C SER A 133 12.26 -6.03 -16.12
N TYR A 134 11.54 -4.98 -16.54
CA TYR A 134 10.70 -4.19 -15.64
C TYR A 134 9.42 -4.96 -15.26
N GLN A 135 8.80 -5.67 -16.21
CA GLN A 135 7.63 -6.51 -15.93
C GLN A 135 7.98 -7.63 -14.93
N LYS A 136 9.11 -8.32 -15.12
CA LYS A 136 9.61 -9.31 -14.15
C LYS A 136 9.87 -8.70 -12.76
N PHE A 137 10.40 -7.46 -12.71
CA PHE A 137 10.53 -6.75 -11.44
C PHE A 137 9.16 -6.48 -10.81
N ASN A 138 8.17 -6.00 -11.56
CA ASN A 138 6.82 -5.76 -11.07
C ASN A 138 6.17 -7.04 -10.51
N GLU A 139 6.28 -8.15 -11.23
CA GLU A 139 5.81 -9.46 -10.76
C GLU A 139 6.51 -9.89 -9.46
N SER A 140 7.84 -9.69 -9.39
CA SER A 140 8.62 -10.01 -8.19
C SER A 140 8.17 -9.22 -6.97
N LYS A 141 7.55 -8.07 -7.16
CA LYS A 141 7.05 -7.15 -6.13
C LYS A 141 5.54 -7.19 -5.95
N PHE A 142 4.84 -8.10 -6.60
CA PHE A 142 3.36 -8.15 -6.63
C PHE A 142 2.71 -6.84 -7.10
N MET A 143 3.42 -6.04 -7.91
CA MET A 143 2.89 -4.78 -8.45
C MET A 143 1.94 -4.99 -9.62
N THR A 144 1.84 -6.21 -10.14
CA THR A 144 0.94 -6.59 -11.23
C THR A 144 -0.48 -6.93 -10.77
N VAL A 145 -0.73 -6.92 -9.46
CA VAL A 145 -2.07 -7.18 -8.88
C VAL A 145 -3.11 -6.12 -9.25
N ILE A 146 -2.65 -4.94 -9.68
CA ILE A 146 -3.48 -3.88 -10.25
C ILE A 146 -2.79 -3.35 -11.50
N ASP A 147 -3.56 -2.79 -12.45
CA ASP A 147 -2.98 -2.01 -13.55
C ASP A 147 -2.31 -0.76 -12.97
N SER A 148 -0.99 -0.76 -12.97
CA SER A 148 -0.18 0.23 -12.26
C SER A 148 0.36 1.35 -13.15
N TYR A 149 0.34 1.20 -14.49
CA TYR A 149 0.82 2.26 -15.38
C TYR A 149 -0.22 3.39 -15.53
N ARG A 150 0.26 4.62 -15.46
CA ARG A 150 -0.52 5.81 -15.80
C ARG A 150 0.35 6.77 -16.61
N ASP A 151 -0.20 7.27 -17.69
CA ASP A 151 0.35 8.41 -18.41
C ASP A 151 0.19 9.72 -17.61
N THR A 152 0.63 10.84 -18.16
CA THR A 152 0.55 12.13 -17.46
C THR A 152 -0.88 12.54 -17.13
N ALA A 153 -1.85 12.30 -18.01
CA ALA A 153 -3.25 12.65 -17.77
C ALA A 153 -3.86 11.76 -16.70
N GLY A 154 -3.64 10.45 -16.79
CA GLY A 154 -4.06 9.47 -15.80
C GLY A 154 -3.41 9.69 -14.43
N ALA A 155 -2.12 10.03 -14.40
CA ALA A 155 -1.40 10.37 -13.17
C ALA A 155 -1.96 11.63 -12.50
N ARG A 156 -2.27 12.70 -13.26
CA ARG A 156 -2.92 13.90 -12.72
C ARG A 156 -4.29 13.59 -12.11
N LYS A 157 -5.11 12.80 -12.81
CA LYS A 157 -6.41 12.38 -12.30
C LYS A 157 -6.27 11.59 -11.00
N LEU A 158 -5.35 10.62 -10.97
CA LEU A 158 -5.06 9.82 -9.78
C LEU A 158 -4.62 10.69 -8.60
N ILE A 159 -3.69 11.64 -8.82
CA ILE A 159 -3.19 12.56 -7.79
C ILE A 159 -4.33 13.41 -7.24
N ASN A 160 -5.13 14.04 -8.11
CA ASN A 160 -6.24 14.89 -7.68
C ASN A 160 -7.29 14.13 -6.88
N ASN A 161 -7.65 12.93 -7.32
CA ASN A 161 -8.57 12.06 -6.58
C ASN A 161 -8.00 11.65 -5.22
N SER A 162 -6.72 11.29 -5.17
CA SER A 162 -6.04 10.93 -3.91
C SER A 162 -5.98 12.11 -2.95
N ILE A 163 -5.69 13.33 -3.44
CA ILE A 163 -5.70 14.55 -2.60
C ILE A 163 -7.09 14.79 -2.02
N ALA A 164 -8.15 14.66 -2.82
CA ALA A 164 -9.52 14.82 -2.35
C ALA A 164 -9.85 13.78 -1.27
N GLN A 165 -9.56 12.50 -1.54
CA GLN A 165 -9.77 11.41 -0.58
C GLN A 165 -9.03 11.63 0.75
N TYR A 166 -7.75 12.02 0.70
CA TYR A 166 -6.97 12.30 1.91
C TYR A 166 -7.49 13.52 2.68
N ARG A 167 -7.94 14.58 2.00
CA ARG A 167 -8.55 15.74 2.66
C ARG A 167 -9.80 15.35 3.45
N ASP A 168 -10.67 14.53 2.83
CA ASP A 168 -11.89 14.07 3.50
C ASP A 168 -11.56 13.20 4.71
N VAL A 169 -10.61 12.31 4.57
CA VAL A 169 -10.10 11.44 5.66
C VAL A 169 -9.53 12.26 6.81
N TYR A 170 -8.64 13.21 6.52
CA TYR A 170 -8.02 14.04 7.57
C TYR A 170 -9.05 14.93 8.27
N LYS A 171 -9.97 15.51 7.52
CA LYS A 171 -11.08 16.26 8.10
C LYS A 171 -11.93 15.39 9.04
N ALA A 172 -12.24 14.16 8.64
CA ALA A 172 -12.97 13.23 9.50
C ALA A 172 -12.18 12.78 10.75
N MET A 173 -10.85 12.84 10.68
CA MET A 173 -9.95 12.54 11.81
C MET A 173 -9.69 13.75 12.73
N GLY A 174 -10.15 14.96 12.37
CA GLY A 174 -9.86 16.19 13.09
C GLY A 174 -8.43 16.71 12.88
N LEU A 175 -7.79 16.38 11.74
CA LEU A 175 -6.43 16.79 11.34
C LEU A 175 -6.46 17.89 10.27
#